data_9f38c2b10dc8c44a106478479ff47614
#
_entry.id   9f38c2b10dc8c44a106478479ff47614
#
_cell.length_a   1.000
_cell.length_b   1.000
_cell.length_c   1.000
_cell.angle_alpha   90.00
_cell.angle_beta   90.00
_cell.angle_gamma   90.00
#
_symmetry.space_group_name_H-M   'P 1'
#
loop_
_entity.id
_entity.type
_entity.pdbx_description
1 polymer ?
#
loop_
_entity_poly.entity_id
_entity_poly.type
_entity_poly.pdbx_seq_one_letter_code
_entity_poly.pdbx_strand_id
1 'polypeptide(L)'
;VAGHHGSMDKRIRLDVERKLKLGHLRAVVTSSSLEMGIDIGSVDMVIQVGSPGDISTALQRIGRASHHVGGIPRARFLPSSVDDLIELAALQAAIQTGEMDLLDFPQNCLDVLAQFLIGLVIINERDIDEAFEVVTSTWSYRNIEYDDFIEVLDMLEEERRVWVDWEENLYGKRGYSRMIYYTNIGTIAPDNSYLVFNAEGSILGQLSSSFVANLRGGDVILLGGSTYRVTNIQGTRVNVASVTGYRPTVPSWSGEARSRSRELSAALLDLIGNSVNALRRQMDPRNILRDAYGLSEGVSNTIARHLEEHTLDSFQVPDPNR
;
A
#
# COMPACT_ATOMS: atom_id res chain seq x y z
N VAL A 1 -12.23 -22.68 -3.62
CA VAL A 1 -11.19 -21.64 -3.63
C VAL A 1 -11.57 -20.61 -4.67
N ALA A 2 -11.39 -19.32 -4.35
CA ALA A 2 -11.63 -18.22 -5.28
C ALA A 2 -10.46 -17.22 -5.22
N GLY A 3 -10.28 -16.43 -6.29
CA GLY A 3 -9.37 -15.29 -6.31
C GLY A 3 -10.10 -14.00 -6.01
N HIS A 4 -9.42 -13.04 -5.36
CA HIS A 4 -9.92 -11.69 -5.15
C HIS A 4 -8.78 -10.69 -5.37
N HIS A 5 -8.95 -9.80 -6.34
CA HIS A 5 -7.91 -8.85 -6.73
C HIS A 5 -8.53 -7.51 -7.14
N GLY A 6 -7.86 -6.39 -6.84
CA GLY A 6 -8.37 -5.05 -7.12
C GLY A 6 -8.74 -4.79 -8.59
N SER A 7 -8.02 -5.41 -9.54
CA SER A 7 -8.29 -5.27 -10.99
C SER A 7 -9.42 -6.15 -11.53
N MET A 8 -10.02 -7.03 -10.71
CA MET A 8 -11.18 -7.83 -11.13
C MET A 8 -12.44 -6.97 -11.19
N ASP A 9 -13.41 -7.38 -12.03
CA ASP A 9 -14.71 -6.73 -12.08
C ASP A 9 -15.37 -6.66 -10.69
N LYS A 10 -15.97 -5.51 -10.38
CA LYS A 10 -16.59 -5.24 -9.07
C LYS A 10 -17.64 -6.28 -8.68
N ARG A 11 -18.43 -6.79 -9.66
CA ARG A 11 -19.49 -7.77 -9.40
C ARG A 11 -18.90 -9.11 -8.97
N ILE A 12 -17.78 -9.53 -9.58
CA ILE A 12 -17.08 -10.77 -9.24
C ILE A 12 -16.50 -10.64 -7.83
N ARG A 13 -15.88 -9.50 -7.50
CA ARG A 13 -15.33 -9.25 -6.16
C ARG A 13 -16.40 -9.34 -5.09
N LEU A 14 -17.53 -8.63 -5.28
CA LEU A 14 -18.66 -8.65 -4.34
C LEU A 14 -19.29 -10.06 -4.19
N ASP A 15 -19.31 -10.87 -5.24
CA ASP A 15 -19.80 -12.25 -5.16
C ASP A 15 -18.84 -13.13 -4.34
N VAL A 16 -17.53 -12.98 -4.53
CA VAL A 16 -16.51 -13.69 -3.72
C VAL A 16 -16.60 -13.28 -2.26
N GLU A 17 -16.70 -11.99 -1.96
CA GLU A 17 -16.86 -11.46 -0.59
C GLU A 17 -18.11 -12.05 0.08
N ARG A 18 -19.24 -12.02 -0.62
CA ARG A 18 -20.51 -12.60 -0.14
C ARG A 18 -20.39 -14.10 0.13
N LYS A 19 -19.79 -14.86 -0.80
CA LYS A 19 -19.60 -16.31 -0.65
C LYS A 19 -18.65 -16.65 0.49
N LEU A 20 -17.60 -15.83 0.71
CA LEU A 20 -16.70 -15.98 1.84
C LEU A 20 -17.45 -15.74 3.16
N LYS A 21 -18.17 -14.64 3.27
CA LYS A 21 -18.97 -14.26 4.44
C LYS A 21 -20.02 -15.32 4.82
N LEU A 22 -20.62 -15.98 3.82
CA LEU A 22 -21.59 -17.05 4.02
C LEU A 22 -20.95 -18.44 4.29
N GLY A 23 -19.61 -18.53 4.34
CA GLY A 23 -18.91 -19.80 4.53
C GLY A 23 -18.97 -20.76 3.32
N HIS A 24 -19.39 -20.28 2.16
CA HIS A 24 -19.46 -21.09 0.94
C HIS A 24 -18.08 -21.29 0.28
N LEU A 25 -17.07 -20.53 0.68
CA LEU A 25 -15.68 -20.66 0.23
C LEU A 25 -14.81 -21.12 1.37
N ARG A 26 -14.03 -22.18 1.15
CA ARG A 26 -13.05 -22.70 2.12
C ARG A 26 -11.75 -21.91 2.13
N ALA A 27 -11.43 -21.24 1.04
CA ALA A 27 -10.25 -20.38 0.93
C ALA A 27 -10.44 -19.33 -0.16
N VAL A 28 -9.82 -18.17 0.04
CA VAL A 28 -9.69 -17.09 -0.96
C VAL A 28 -8.21 -16.73 -1.06
N VAL A 29 -7.71 -16.62 -2.29
CA VAL A 29 -6.38 -16.08 -2.59
C VAL A 29 -6.56 -14.63 -2.98
N THR A 30 -5.90 -13.74 -2.26
CA THR A 30 -6.05 -12.29 -2.46
C THR A 30 -4.71 -11.58 -2.46
N SER A 31 -4.66 -10.43 -3.13
CA SER A 31 -3.63 -9.42 -2.93
C SER A 31 -4.00 -8.54 -1.73
N SER A 32 -3.64 -7.27 -1.71
CA SER A 32 -4.05 -6.30 -0.67
C SER A 32 -5.55 -5.98 -0.64
N SER A 33 -6.34 -6.46 -1.60
CA SER A 33 -7.75 -6.05 -1.80
C SER A 33 -8.73 -6.49 -0.69
N LEU A 34 -8.34 -7.41 0.21
CA LEU A 34 -9.09 -7.80 1.41
C LEU A 34 -8.39 -7.37 2.71
N GLU A 35 -7.35 -6.54 2.62
CA GLU A 35 -6.55 -6.09 3.75
C GLU A 35 -7.31 -5.14 4.67
N MET A 36 -8.08 -4.21 4.11
CA MET A 36 -8.71 -3.12 4.85
C MET A 36 -10.23 -3.03 4.60
N GLY A 37 -10.94 -2.63 5.65
CA GLY A 37 -12.28 -2.04 5.56
C GLY A 37 -13.44 -2.95 5.14
N ILE A 38 -13.22 -4.24 4.92
CA ILE A 38 -14.26 -5.15 4.44
C ILE A 38 -14.66 -6.12 5.56
N ASP A 39 -15.96 -6.19 5.85
CA ASP A 39 -16.52 -7.24 6.71
C ASP A 39 -16.67 -8.54 5.90
N ILE A 40 -15.63 -9.36 5.94
CA ILE A 40 -15.59 -10.67 5.26
C ILE A 40 -16.11 -11.83 6.10
N GLY A 41 -16.64 -11.54 7.30
CA GLY A 41 -17.08 -12.57 8.23
C GLY A 41 -15.91 -13.26 8.97
N SER A 42 -16.15 -14.43 9.52
CA SER A 42 -15.13 -15.19 10.27
C SER A 42 -14.20 -15.95 9.32
N VAL A 43 -12.91 -15.59 9.35
CA VAL A 43 -11.83 -16.35 8.74
C VAL A 43 -11.06 -17.07 9.85
N ASP A 44 -10.85 -18.38 9.74
CA ASP A 44 -10.20 -19.17 10.79
C ASP A 44 -8.69 -18.91 10.84
N MET A 45 -8.08 -18.64 9.68
CA MET A 45 -6.63 -18.46 9.56
C MET A 45 -6.28 -17.59 8.35
N VAL A 46 -5.30 -16.72 8.55
CA VAL A 46 -4.63 -16.00 7.48
C VAL A 46 -3.31 -16.70 7.13
N ILE A 47 -3.07 -16.93 5.85
CA ILE A 47 -1.79 -17.42 5.34
C ILE A 47 -1.16 -16.29 4.53
N GLN A 48 -0.06 -15.74 5.03
CA GLN A 48 0.70 -14.69 4.40
C GLN A 48 1.90 -15.28 3.65
N VAL A 49 1.99 -15.03 2.35
CA VAL A 49 3.14 -15.42 1.53
C VAL A 49 4.08 -14.23 1.41
N GLY A 50 5.32 -14.40 1.84
CA GLY A 50 6.32 -13.34 1.92
C GLY A 50 6.07 -12.34 3.05
N SER A 51 7.06 -11.48 3.28
CA SER A 51 6.93 -10.38 4.23
C SER A 51 5.98 -9.28 3.71
N PRO A 52 5.14 -8.70 4.56
CA PRO A 52 4.33 -7.53 4.19
C PRO A 52 5.16 -6.23 4.13
N GLY A 53 6.38 -6.21 4.66
CA GLY A 53 7.27 -5.07 4.70
C GLY A 53 7.08 -4.12 5.88
N ASP A 54 5.99 -4.24 6.64
CA ASP A 54 5.72 -3.44 7.83
C ASP A 54 4.88 -4.21 8.87
N ILE A 55 4.98 -3.79 10.13
CA ILE A 55 4.34 -4.44 11.28
C ILE A 55 2.83 -4.20 11.25
N SER A 56 2.42 -2.98 10.93
CA SER A 56 1.02 -2.55 10.91
C SER A 56 0.21 -3.34 9.88
N THR A 57 0.74 -3.50 8.66
CA THR A 57 0.12 -4.33 7.62
C THR A 57 0.02 -5.79 8.04
N ALA A 58 1.07 -6.33 8.68
CA ALA A 58 1.02 -7.69 9.22
C ALA A 58 -0.14 -7.85 10.21
N LEU A 59 -0.24 -6.96 11.18
CA LEU A 59 -1.31 -6.97 12.20
C LEU A 59 -2.70 -6.79 11.58
N GLN A 60 -2.87 -5.89 10.60
CA GLN A 60 -4.12 -5.69 9.88
C GLN A 60 -4.57 -6.96 9.14
N ARG A 61 -3.63 -7.67 8.49
CA ARG A 61 -3.90 -8.93 7.80
C ARG A 61 -4.23 -10.05 8.80
N ILE A 62 -3.43 -10.21 9.85
CA ILE A 62 -3.68 -11.17 10.94
C ILE A 62 -5.06 -10.93 11.56
N GLY A 63 -5.41 -9.66 11.77
CA GLY A 63 -6.70 -9.24 12.32
C GLY A 63 -7.91 -9.62 11.46
N ARG A 64 -7.73 -10.07 10.20
CA ARG A 64 -8.82 -10.66 9.40
C ARG A 64 -9.23 -12.04 9.92
N ALA A 65 -8.36 -12.74 10.65
CA ALA A 65 -8.73 -13.98 11.35
C ALA A 65 -9.45 -13.66 12.66
N SER A 66 -10.49 -14.43 12.97
CA SER A 66 -11.17 -14.37 14.27
C SER A 66 -11.91 -13.06 14.58
N HIS A 67 -12.93 -12.73 13.79
CA HIS A 67 -13.77 -11.51 13.95
C HIS A 67 -14.76 -11.57 15.14
N HIS A 68 -14.62 -12.47 16.10
CA HIS A 68 -15.51 -12.51 17.27
C HIS A 68 -14.81 -11.97 18.51
N VAL A 69 -15.60 -11.37 19.38
CA VAL A 69 -15.11 -10.84 20.66
C VAL A 69 -14.46 -11.97 21.48
N GLY A 70 -13.19 -11.78 21.85
CA GLY A 70 -12.40 -12.80 22.59
C GLY A 70 -11.73 -13.85 21.71
N GLY A 71 -11.85 -13.80 20.40
CA GLY A 71 -11.15 -14.67 19.49
C GLY A 71 -9.65 -14.33 19.38
N ILE A 72 -8.80 -15.35 19.30
CA ILE A 72 -7.35 -15.17 19.09
C ILE A 72 -7.08 -15.31 17.59
N PRO A 73 -6.63 -14.23 16.90
CA PRO A 73 -6.29 -14.31 15.49
C PRO A 73 -5.17 -15.33 15.23
N ARG A 74 -5.30 -16.10 14.17
CA ARG A 74 -4.31 -17.09 13.76
C ARG A 74 -3.74 -16.76 12.40
N ALA A 75 -2.42 -16.72 12.29
CA ALA A 75 -1.74 -16.54 11.03
C ALA A 75 -0.60 -17.55 10.84
N ARG A 76 -0.25 -17.78 9.57
CA ARG A 76 0.94 -18.51 9.15
C ARG A 76 1.68 -17.69 8.11
N PHE A 77 2.96 -17.53 8.32
CA PHE A 77 3.84 -16.87 7.36
C PHE A 77 4.61 -17.93 6.57
N LEU A 78 4.63 -17.79 5.25
CA LEU A 78 5.35 -18.66 4.33
C LEU A 78 6.46 -17.86 3.65
N PRO A 79 7.71 -18.00 4.08
CA PRO A 79 8.84 -17.31 3.48
C PRO A 79 9.09 -17.81 2.06
N SER A 80 9.50 -16.92 1.18
CA SER A 80 9.89 -17.20 -0.21
C SER A 80 11.40 -17.42 -0.39
N SER A 81 12.20 -16.94 0.58
CA SER A 81 13.66 -17.08 0.62
C SER A 81 14.15 -17.12 2.07
N VAL A 82 15.44 -17.34 2.29
CA VAL A 82 16.03 -17.28 3.64
C VAL A 82 16.06 -15.83 4.16
N ASP A 83 16.30 -14.85 3.30
CA ASP A 83 16.24 -13.44 3.68
C ASP A 83 14.83 -13.04 4.14
N ASP A 84 13.82 -13.50 3.42
CA ASP A 84 12.41 -13.31 3.80
C ASP A 84 12.08 -14.04 5.13
N LEU A 85 12.67 -15.22 5.37
CA LEU A 85 12.54 -15.92 6.66
C LEU A 85 13.13 -15.10 7.82
N ILE A 86 14.29 -14.48 7.63
CA ILE A 86 14.93 -13.63 8.64
C ILE A 86 14.06 -12.41 8.93
N GLU A 87 13.53 -11.76 7.88
CA GLU A 87 12.64 -10.63 8.03
C GLU A 87 11.34 -10.99 8.76
N LEU A 88 10.73 -12.13 8.40
CA LEU A 88 9.54 -12.64 9.08
C LEU A 88 9.80 -13.05 10.54
N ALA A 89 11.02 -13.51 10.85
CA ALA A 89 11.42 -13.80 12.22
C ALA A 89 11.53 -12.51 13.06
N ALA A 90 12.12 -11.45 12.50
CA ALA A 90 12.16 -10.14 13.13
C ALA A 90 10.75 -9.55 13.30
N LEU A 91 9.91 -9.65 12.28
CA LEU A 91 8.52 -9.24 12.34
C LEU A 91 7.73 -9.97 13.44
N GLN A 92 7.91 -11.28 13.58
CA GLN A 92 7.27 -12.05 14.64
C GLN A 92 7.71 -11.56 16.02
N ALA A 93 8.99 -11.31 16.23
CA ALA A 93 9.52 -10.80 17.48
C ALA A 93 8.95 -9.40 17.79
N ALA A 94 8.94 -8.48 16.84
CA ALA A 94 8.38 -7.15 16.99
C ALA A 94 6.89 -7.18 17.37
N ILE A 95 6.10 -8.05 16.75
CA ILE A 95 4.69 -8.25 17.11
C ILE A 95 4.55 -8.78 18.56
N GLN A 96 5.42 -9.68 18.99
CA GLN A 96 5.38 -10.25 20.35
C GLN A 96 5.77 -9.22 21.42
N THR A 97 6.67 -8.31 21.12
CA THR A 97 7.06 -7.20 22.02
C THR A 97 6.08 -6.04 22.01
N GLY A 98 5.10 -6.07 21.10
CA GLY A 98 4.10 -5.00 20.97
C GLY A 98 4.60 -3.77 20.22
N GLU A 99 5.67 -3.91 19.46
CA GLU A 99 6.15 -2.84 18.59
C GLU A 99 5.16 -2.57 17.47
N MET A 100 5.09 -1.31 17.06
CA MET A 100 4.24 -0.84 15.97
C MET A 100 4.99 0.19 15.13
N ASP A 101 4.67 0.24 13.84
CA ASP A 101 5.20 1.28 12.98
C ASP A 101 4.71 2.65 13.45
N LEU A 102 5.61 3.63 13.45
CA LEU A 102 5.25 5.02 13.71
C LEU A 102 4.43 5.56 12.54
N LEU A 103 3.31 6.22 12.88
CA LEU A 103 2.52 6.92 11.88
C LEU A 103 3.18 8.26 11.58
N ASP A 104 3.69 8.40 10.37
CA ASP A 104 4.13 9.69 9.84
C ASP A 104 2.94 10.37 9.15
N PHE A 105 2.44 11.43 9.78
CA PHE A 105 1.34 12.20 9.20
C PHE A 105 1.90 13.25 8.25
N PRO A 106 1.48 13.25 6.97
CA PRO A 106 1.89 14.27 6.02
C PRO A 106 1.56 15.67 6.56
N GLN A 107 2.55 16.56 6.50
CA GLN A 107 2.41 17.97 6.89
C GLN A 107 2.73 18.86 5.69
N ASN A 108 2.11 20.03 5.65
CA ASN A 108 2.34 21.07 4.66
C ASN A 108 2.22 20.57 3.20
N CYS A 109 1.26 19.65 2.93
CA CYS A 109 1.00 19.17 1.58
C CYS A 109 0.34 20.28 0.75
N LEU A 110 1.10 20.89 -0.17
CA LEU A 110 0.66 22.09 -0.89
C LEU A 110 -0.49 21.82 -1.89
N ASP A 111 -0.59 20.61 -2.42
CA ASP A 111 -1.71 20.17 -3.27
C ASP A 111 -3.03 20.09 -2.50
N VAL A 112 -2.99 19.58 -1.26
CA VAL A 112 -4.13 19.54 -0.36
C VAL A 112 -4.50 20.94 0.11
N LEU A 113 -3.51 21.80 0.37
CA LEU A 113 -3.71 23.20 0.70
C LEU A 113 -4.43 23.92 -0.45
N ALA A 114 -3.95 23.76 -1.69
CA ALA A 114 -4.56 24.36 -2.86
C ALA A 114 -6.05 23.98 -3.00
N GLN A 115 -6.38 22.70 -2.81
CA GLN A 115 -7.76 22.23 -2.84
C GLN A 115 -8.58 22.81 -1.69
N PHE A 116 -8.01 22.93 -0.49
CA PHE A 116 -8.68 23.49 0.68
C PHE A 116 -8.96 24.99 0.51
N LEU A 117 -8.01 25.78 -0.03
CA LEU A 117 -8.19 27.21 -0.30
C LEU A 117 -9.32 27.47 -1.30
N ILE A 118 -9.43 26.65 -2.35
CA ILE A 118 -10.59 26.71 -3.26
C ILE A 118 -11.87 26.42 -2.51
N GLY A 119 -11.86 25.42 -1.61
CA GLY A 119 -13.00 25.04 -0.79
C GLY A 119 -13.52 26.16 0.10
N LEU A 120 -12.62 26.91 0.74
CA LEU A 120 -12.95 28.01 1.64
C LEU A 120 -13.78 29.11 0.97
N VAL A 121 -13.56 29.36 -0.31
CA VAL A 121 -14.22 30.45 -1.05
C VAL A 121 -15.42 30.00 -1.89
N ILE A 122 -15.84 28.74 -1.83
CA ILE A 122 -16.99 28.24 -2.63
C ILE A 122 -18.28 29.01 -2.33
N ILE A 123 -18.49 29.40 -1.08
CA ILE A 123 -19.70 30.11 -0.66
C ILE A 123 -19.46 31.63 -0.76
N ASN A 124 -18.47 32.15 -0.05
CA ASN A 124 -18.15 33.57 0.01
C ASN A 124 -16.66 33.79 -0.17
N GLU A 125 -16.28 35.00 -0.59
CA GLU A 125 -14.91 35.49 -0.52
C GLU A 125 -14.39 35.48 0.91
N ARG A 126 -13.06 35.45 1.06
CA ARG A 126 -12.36 35.38 2.35
C ARG A 126 -11.22 36.38 2.37
N ASP A 127 -10.99 36.92 3.55
CA ASP A 127 -9.76 37.60 3.89
C ASP A 127 -8.58 36.59 3.89
N ILE A 128 -7.44 37.01 3.33
CA ILE A 128 -6.25 36.15 3.15
C ILE A 128 -5.65 35.76 4.50
N ASP A 129 -5.55 36.72 5.42
CA ASP A 129 -4.96 36.46 6.74
C ASP A 129 -5.89 35.58 7.59
N GLU A 130 -7.22 35.79 7.54
CA GLU A 130 -8.19 34.90 8.17
C GLU A 130 -8.09 33.48 7.60
N ALA A 131 -7.88 33.33 6.29
CA ALA A 131 -7.70 32.01 5.68
C ALA A 131 -6.40 31.34 6.16
N PHE A 132 -5.32 32.10 6.31
CA PHE A 132 -4.07 31.60 6.87
C PHE A 132 -4.25 31.15 8.33
N GLU A 133 -4.95 31.93 9.17
CA GLU A 133 -5.27 31.53 10.53
C GLU A 133 -6.08 30.22 10.59
N VAL A 134 -7.07 30.05 9.71
CA VAL A 134 -7.85 28.80 9.61
C VAL A 134 -6.96 27.63 9.20
N VAL A 135 -6.07 27.80 8.23
CA VAL A 135 -5.13 26.79 7.77
C VAL A 135 -4.19 26.37 8.91
N THR A 136 -3.55 27.32 9.57
CA THR A 136 -2.56 27.07 10.65
C THR A 136 -3.19 26.55 11.94
N SER A 137 -4.49 26.72 12.13
CA SER A 137 -5.24 26.12 13.23
C SER A 137 -5.30 24.60 13.13
N THR A 138 -5.06 24.03 11.96
CA THR A 138 -5.07 22.59 11.74
C THR A 138 -3.72 21.96 12.04
N TRP A 139 -3.72 20.73 12.55
CA TRP A 139 -2.48 20.04 12.90
C TRP A 139 -1.53 19.88 11.71
N SER A 140 -2.05 19.60 10.52
CA SER A 140 -1.26 19.33 9.31
C SER A 140 -0.53 20.57 8.79
N TYR A 141 -1.02 21.77 9.06
CA TYR A 141 -0.46 23.03 8.56
C TYR A 141 -0.01 24.00 9.66
N ARG A 142 0.04 23.56 10.93
CA ARG A 142 0.45 24.43 12.06
C ARG A 142 1.85 25.03 11.92
N ASN A 143 2.70 24.43 11.08
CA ASN A 143 4.08 24.83 10.84
C ASN A 143 4.31 25.29 9.39
N ILE A 144 3.26 25.63 8.64
CA ILE A 144 3.43 26.17 7.30
C ILE A 144 3.91 27.62 7.40
N GLU A 145 4.88 27.95 6.54
CA GLU A 145 5.33 29.32 6.44
C GLU A 145 4.32 30.16 5.64
N TYR A 146 4.20 31.46 6.00
CA TYR A 146 3.27 32.35 5.31
C TYR A 146 3.60 32.48 3.83
N ASP A 147 4.90 32.48 3.49
CA ASP A 147 5.37 32.60 2.10
C ASP A 147 4.90 31.39 1.27
N ASP A 148 4.99 30.16 1.79
CA ASP A 148 4.49 28.96 1.10
C ASP A 148 2.97 29.03 0.86
N PHE A 149 2.22 29.55 1.83
CA PHE A 149 0.78 29.74 1.70
C PHE A 149 0.45 30.77 0.60
N ILE A 150 1.16 31.90 0.55
CA ILE A 150 1.00 32.92 -0.47
C ILE A 150 1.39 32.39 -1.85
N GLU A 151 2.48 31.63 -1.98
CA GLU A 151 2.88 31.01 -3.25
C GLU A 151 1.79 30.07 -3.81
N VAL A 152 1.12 29.30 -2.96
CA VAL A 152 -0.01 28.48 -3.38
C VAL A 152 -1.19 29.33 -3.83
N LEU A 153 -1.48 30.43 -3.15
CA LEU A 153 -2.58 31.31 -3.52
C LEU A 153 -2.31 32.04 -4.85
N ASP A 154 -1.07 32.50 -5.06
CA ASP A 154 -0.61 33.11 -6.31
C ASP A 154 -0.70 32.13 -7.49
N MET A 155 -0.21 30.90 -7.31
CA MET A 155 -0.36 29.82 -8.29
C MET A 155 -1.84 29.58 -8.65
N LEU A 156 -2.74 29.57 -7.66
CA LEU A 156 -4.17 29.39 -7.91
C LEU A 156 -4.80 30.57 -8.67
N GLU A 157 -4.29 31.78 -8.49
CA GLU A 157 -4.71 32.95 -9.25
C GLU A 157 -4.21 32.87 -10.69
N GLU A 158 -2.91 32.60 -10.90
CA GLU A 158 -2.30 32.44 -12.23
C GLU A 158 -3.03 31.38 -13.06
N GLU A 159 -3.35 30.24 -12.41
CA GLU A 159 -4.15 29.15 -13.00
C GLU A 159 -5.64 29.49 -13.18
N ARG A 160 -6.06 30.69 -12.78
CA ARG A 160 -7.45 31.19 -12.85
C ARG A 160 -8.43 30.29 -12.08
N ARG A 161 -7.98 29.70 -10.98
CA ARG A 161 -8.80 28.86 -10.09
C ARG A 161 -9.56 29.71 -9.08
N VAL A 162 -8.92 30.79 -8.62
CA VAL A 162 -9.48 31.83 -7.76
C VAL A 162 -9.16 33.20 -8.35
N TRP A 163 -9.74 34.26 -7.84
CA TRP A 163 -9.29 35.64 -8.01
C TRP A 163 -8.72 36.13 -6.69
N VAL A 164 -7.73 36.98 -6.73
CA VAL A 164 -7.09 37.59 -5.56
C VAL A 164 -7.09 39.10 -5.75
N ASP A 165 -7.41 39.83 -4.70
CA ASP A 165 -7.24 41.28 -4.57
C ASP A 165 -6.21 41.53 -3.48
N TRP A 166 -4.98 41.74 -3.88
CA TRP A 166 -3.86 41.95 -2.97
C TRP A 166 -3.91 43.28 -2.23
N GLU A 167 -4.64 44.30 -2.77
CA GLU A 167 -4.79 45.59 -2.10
C GLU A 167 -5.80 45.53 -0.97
N GLU A 168 -6.92 44.85 -1.20
CA GLU A 168 -7.99 44.66 -0.20
C GLU A 168 -7.79 43.40 0.68
N ASN A 169 -6.71 42.66 0.46
CA ASN A 169 -6.38 41.41 1.16
C ASN A 169 -7.49 40.35 1.08
N LEU A 170 -8.15 40.22 -0.07
CA LEU A 170 -9.29 39.35 -0.29
C LEU A 170 -9.04 38.37 -1.42
N TYR A 171 -9.63 37.16 -1.32
CA TYR A 171 -9.68 36.25 -2.46
C TYR A 171 -11.03 35.54 -2.55
N GLY A 172 -11.36 35.07 -3.75
CA GLY A 172 -12.65 34.44 -3.99
C GLY A 172 -12.69 33.52 -5.19
N LYS A 173 -13.80 32.83 -5.31
CA LYS A 173 -14.04 31.85 -6.38
C LYS A 173 -14.14 32.50 -7.76
N ARG A 174 -13.68 31.76 -8.78
CA ARG A 174 -14.03 31.99 -10.20
C ARG A 174 -15.10 30.98 -10.67
N GLY A 175 -15.57 31.13 -11.91
CA GLY A 175 -16.70 30.33 -12.42
C GLY A 175 -16.53 28.81 -12.32
N TYR A 176 -15.31 28.29 -12.46
CA TYR A 176 -15.02 26.86 -12.43
C TYR A 176 -14.56 26.33 -11.07
N SER A 177 -14.33 27.17 -10.06
CA SER A 177 -13.78 26.77 -8.75
C SER A 177 -14.62 25.68 -8.09
N ARG A 178 -15.95 25.79 -8.14
CA ARG A 178 -16.85 24.78 -7.56
C ARG A 178 -16.69 23.42 -8.23
N MET A 179 -16.60 23.38 -9.56
CA MET A 179 -16.43 22.12 -10.29
C MET A 179 -15.08 21.49 -9.96
N ILE A 180 -14.00 22.30 -9.95
CA ILE A 180 -12.66 21.83 -9.60
C ILE A 180 -12.64 21.24 -8.19
N TYR A 181 -13.22 21.93 -7.23
CA TYR A 181 -13.30 21.44 -5.85
C TYR A 181 -13.98 20.07 -5.77
N TYR A 182 -15.17 19.91 -6.33
CA TYR A 182 -15.92 18.67 -6.23
C TYR A 182 -15.35 17.51 -7.07
N THR A 183 -14.60 17.79 -8.12
CA THR A 183 -13.94 16.75 -8.91
C THR A 183 -12.60 16.29 -8.31
N ASN A 184 -12.04 17.06 -7.37
CA ASN A 184 -10.74 16.79 -6.72
C ASN A 184 -10.85 16.73 -5.19
N ILE A 185 -11.95 16.21 -4.64
CA ILE A 185 -12.14 16.09 -3.18
C ILE A 185 -11.13 15.12 -2.54
N GLY A 186 -10.65 14.13 -3.30
CA GLY A 186 -9.66 13.18 -2.81
C GLY A 186 -8.23 13.65 -3.01
N THR A 187 -7.35 13.31 -2.07
CA THR A 187 -5.90 13.53 -2.18
C THR A 187 -5.22 12.50 -3.09
N ILE A 188 -5.91 11.40 -3.41
CA ILE A 188 -5.41 10.36 -4.30
C ILE A 188 -5.92 10.67 -5.71
N ALA A 189 -5.01 11.09 -6.59
CA ALA A 189 -5.35 11.27 -8.00
C ALA A 189 -5.86 9.95 -8.59
N PRO A 190 -6.96 9.97 -9.38
CA PRO A 190 -7.42 8.75 -10.03
C PRO A 190 -6.31 8.23 -10.95
N ASP A 191 -5.86 7.00 -10.68
CA ASP A 191 -4.92 6.33 -11.59
C ASP A 191 -5.58 6.19 -12.96
N ASN A 192 -4.86 6.55 -14.02
CA ASN A 192 -5.33 6.38 -15.39
C ASN A 192 -5.39 4.88 -15.71
N SER A 193 -6.45 4.22 -15.27
CA SER A 193 -6.69 2.83 -15.53
C SER A 193 -7.41 2.63 -16.86
N TYR A 194 -6.98 1.63 -17.61
CA TYR A 194 -7.59 1.22 -18.86
C TYR A 194 -8.62 0.13 -18.59
N LEU A 195 -9.84 0.33 -19.03
CA LEU A 195 -10.89 -0.67 -18.93
C LEU A 195 -10.72 -1.75 -20.01
N VAL A 196 -10.79 -3.02 -19.60
CA VAL A 196 -10.69 -4.18 -20.50
C VAL A 196 -12.08 -4.70 -20.85
N PHE A 197 -12.36 -4.79 -22.13
CA PHE A 197 -13.64 -5.25 -22.67
C PHE A 197 -13.48 -6.53 -23.46
N ASN A 198 -14.39 -7.48 -23.28
CA ASN A 198 -14.52 -8.65 -24.15
C ASN A 198 -15.22 -8.31 -25.48
N ALA A 199 -15.34 -9.30 -26.37
CA ALA A 199 -16.00 -9.15 -27.68
C ALA A 199 -17.48 -8.77 -27.55
N GLU A 200 -18.14 -9.13 -26.45
CA GLU A 200 -19.54 -8.83 -26.16
C GLU A 200 -19.72 -7.44 -25.52
N GLY A 201 -18.63 -6.67 -25.32
CA GLY A 201 -18.65 -5.35 -24.73
C GLY A 201 -18.77 -5.33 -23.20
N SER A 202 -18.64 -6.49 -22.54
CA SER A 202 -18.63 -6.57 -21.07
C SER A 202 -17.26 -6.22 -20.51
N ILE A 203 -17.24 -5.53 -19.36
CA ILE A 203 -15.98 -5.18 -18.66
C ILE A 203 -15.46 -6.43 -17.93
N LEU A 204 -14.21 -6.80 -18.21
CA LEU A 204 -13.52 -7.90 -17.58
C LEU A 204 -12.68 -7.46 -16.37
N GLY A 205 -12.21 -6.20 -16.38
CA GLY A 205 -11.35 -5.64 -15.35
C GLY A 205 -10.64 -4.38 -15.81
N GLN A 206 -9.54 -4.06 -15.13
CA GLN A 206 -8.74 -2.86 -15.38
C GLN A 206 -7.25 -3.22 -15.49
N LEU A 207 -6.50 -2.43 -16.28
CA LEU A 207 -5.05 -2.50 -16.41
C LEU A 207 -4.45 -1.13 -16.10
N SER A 208 -3.27 -1.10 -15.49
CA SER A 208 -2.54 0.13 -15.24
C SER A 208 -2.03 0.78 -16.52
N SER A 209 -1.91 2.09 -16.53
CA SER A 209 -1.35 2.84 -17.67
C SER A 209 0.07 2.38 -18.03
N SER A 210 0.90 2.09 -17.02
CA SER A 210 2.27 1.61 -17.19
C SER A 210 2.33 0.24 -17.89
N PHE A 211 1.39 -0.66 -17.60
CA PHE A 211 1.29 -1.95 -18.27
C PHE A 211 0.81 -1.79 -19.71
N VAL A 212 -0.23 -0.96 -19.93
CA VAL A 212 -0.80 -0.73 -21.27
C VAL A 212 0.16 0.00 -22.18
N ALA A 213 1.04 0.86 -21.68
CA ALA A 213 2.06 1.54 -22.46
C ALA A 213 3.01 0.56 -23.22
N ASN A 214 3.17 -0.65 -22.69
CA ASN A 214 4.00 -1.70 -23.30
C ASN A 214 3.18 -2.74 -24.09
N LEU A 215 1.83 -2.63 -24.09
CA LEU A 215 0.97 -3.57 -24.81
C LEU A 215 0.81 -3.20 -26.28
N ARG A 216 0.75 -4.25 -27.12
CA ARG A 216 0.45 -4.13 -28.55
C ARG A 216 -0.72 -5.04 -28.92
N GLY A 217 -1.39 -4.71 -30.01
CA GLY A 217 -2.37 -5.61 -30.62
C GLY A 217 -1.73 -6.97 -30.93
N GLY A 218 -2.39 -8.05 -30.51
CA GLY A 218 -1.88 -9.41 -30.63
C GLY A 218 -1.27 -9.98 -29.34
N ASP A 219 -0.85 -9.16 -28.39
CA ASP A 219 -0.30 -9.60 -27.12
C ASP A 219 -1.33 -10.41 -26.32
N VAL A 220 -0.82 -11.39 -25.58
CA VAL A 220 -1.66 -12.26 -24.77
C VAL A 220 -1.43 -11.93 -23.29
N ILE A 221 -2.52 -11.62 -22.59
CA ILE A 221 -2.49 -11.23 -21.17
C ILE A 221 -3.29 -12.21 -20.32
N LEU A 222 -2.93 -12.34 -19.06
CA LEU A 222 -3.69 -13.05 -18.03
C LEU A 222 -4.52 -12.04 -17.23
N LEU A 223 -5.84 -12.19 -17.17
CA LEU A 223 -6.72 -11.34 -16.38
C LEU A 223 -7.81 -12.17 -15.72
N GLY A 224 -7.98 -12.04 -14.41
CA GLY A 224 -8.99 -12.79 -13.67
C GLY A 224 -8.87 -14.32 -13.77
N GLY A 225 -7.65 -14.84 -13.97
CA GLY A 225 -7.39 -16.27 -14.12
C GLY A 225 -7.65 -16.83 -15.53
N SER A 226 -8.03 -15.97 -16.49
CA SER A 226 -8.28 -16.34 -17.89
C SER A 226 -7.32 -15.63 -18.83
N THR A 227 -7.06 -16.25 -19.98
CA THR A 227 -6.09 -15.76 -20.97
C THR A 227 -6.82 -15.04 -22.10
N TYR A 228 -6.36 -13.84 -22.41
CA TYR A 228 -6.97 -12.99 -23.43
C TYR A 228 -5.92 -12.44 -24.38
N ARG A 229 -6.28 -12.34 -25.67
CA ARG A 229 -5.47 -11.66 -26.68
C ARG A 229 -5.98 -10.25 -26.89
N VAL A 230 -5.11 -9.26 -26.81
CA VAL A 230 -5.40 -7.86 -27.11
C VAL A 230 -5.74 -7.71 -28.59
N THR A 231 -6.93 -7.25 -28.90
CA THR A 231 -7.36 -7.01 -30.29
C THR A 231 -7.14 -5.58 -30.71
N ASN A 232 -7.43 -4.62 -29.82
CA ASN A 232 -7.28 -3.20 -30.10
C ASN A 232 -7.21 -2.38 -28.79
N ILE A 233 -6.50 -1.26 -28.83
CA ILE A 233 -6.41 -0.27 -27.74
C ILE A 233 -6.85 1.08 -28.30
N GLN A 234 -7.89 1.67 -27.71
CA GLN A 234 -8.45 2.98 -28.12
C GLN A 234 -8.72 3.86 -26.90
N GLY A 235 -8.05 5.00 -26.78
CA GLY A 235 -8.15 5.86 -25.62
C GLY A 235 -7.84 5.08 -24.34
N THR A 236 -8.77 5.04 -23.38
CA THR A 236 -8.67 4.28 -22.13
C THR A 236 -9.31 2.90 -22.19
N ARG A 237 -9.57 2.39 -23.39
CA ARG A 237 -10.26 1.12 -23.61
C ARG A 237 -9.33 0.10 -24.27
N VAL A 238 -9.21 -1.09 -23.68
CA VAL A 238 -8.50 -2.26 -24.23
C VAL A 238 -9.53 -3.33 -24.58
N ASN A 239 -9.65 -3.67 -25.86
CA ASN A 239 -10.52 -4.73 -26.33
C ASN A 239 -9.73 -6.04 -26.41
N VAL A 240 -10.32 -7.14 -25.95
CA VAL A 240 -9.67 -8.45 -25.93
C VAL A 240 -10.60 -9.56 -26.38
N ALA A 241 -9.99 -10.65 -26.89
CA ALA A 241 -10.69 -11.89 -27.18
C ALA A 241 -10.13 -13.03 -26.32
N SER A 242 -10.99 -13.92 -25.83
CA SER A 242 -10.57 -15.09 -25.05
C SER A 242 -9.75 -16.04 -25.93
N VAL A 243 -8.64 -16.54 -25.40
CA VAL A 243 -7.74 -17.49 -26.08
C VAL A 243 -7.27 -18.55 -25.08
N THR A 244 -6.97 -19.75 -25.62
CA THR A 244 -6.40 -20.87 -24.84
C THR A 244 -5.11 -21.37 -25.46
N GLY A 245 -4.22 -21.96 -24.64
CA GLY A 245 -2.99 -22.59 -25.13
C GLY A 245 -1.82 -21.63 -25.40
N TYR A 246 -1.91 -20.38 -25.03
CA TYR A 246 -0.84 -19.39 -25.15
C TYR A 246 -0.20 -19.10 -23.80
N ARG A 247 1.09 -18.77 -23.79
CA ARG A 247 1.76 -18.23 -22.61
C ARG A 247 1.41 -16.74 -22.47
N PRO A 248 0.66 -16.35 -21.44
CA PRO A 248 0.28 -14.95 -21.27
C PRO A 248 1.41 -14.16 -20.61
N THR A 249 1.48 -12.87 -20.95
CA THR A 249 2.15 -11.88 -20.11
C THR A 249 1.24 -11.60 -18.93
N VAL A 250 1.77 -11.78 -17.72
CA VAL A 250 1.03 -11.46 -16.50
C VAL A 250 1.11 -9.94 -16.31
N PRO A 251 -0.03 -9.24 -16.21
CA PRO A 251 -0.01 -7.83 -15.88
C PRO A 251 0.75 -7.61 -14.56
N SER A 252 1.70 -6.71 -14.59
CA SER A 252 2.34 -6.20 -13.40
C SER A 252 1.70 -4.84 -13.10
N TRP A 253 1.16 -4.70 -11.92
CA TRP A 253 0.78 -3.40 -11.40
C TRP A 253 2.01 -2.88 -10.64
N SER A 254 2.68 -1.90 -11.21
CA SER A 254 3.66 -1.13 -10.48
C SER A 254 2.91 -0.20 -9.51
N GLY A 255 2.49 -0.77 -8.37
CA GLY A 255 2.32 0.04 -7.19
C GLY A 255 3.69 0.47 -6.70
N GLU A 256 3.78 1.53 -5.93
CA GLU A 256 4.98 1.81 -5.17
C GLU A 256 5.34 0.53 -4.41
N ALA A 257 6.53 -0.02 -4.68
CA ALA A 257 7.03 -1.14 -3.90
C ALA A 257 7.05 -0.65 -2.44
N ARG A 258 6.22 -1.21 -1.58
CA ARG A 258 6.23 -0.86 -0.17
C ARG A 258 7.65 -1.10 0.33
N SER A 259 8.31 -0.02 0.71
CA SER A 259 9.60 -0.11 1.39
C SER A 259 9.37 -0.75 2.75
N ARG A 260 10.39 -1.44 3.26
CA ARG A 260 10.34 -1.91 4.64
C ARG A 260 10.21 -0.71 5.58
N SER A 261 9.37 -0.83 6.61
CA SER A 261 9.23 0.20 7.63
C SER A 261 10.55 0.36 8.42
N ARG A 262 10.72 1.55 9.01
CA ARG A 262 11.89 1.85 9.84
C ARG A 262 11.96 0.90 11.04
N GLU A 263 10.84 0.66 11.67
CA GLU A 263 10.70 -0.19 12.87
C GLU A 263 11.02 -1.64 12.54
N LEU A 264 10.47 -2.18 11.46
CA LEU A 264 10.82 -3.54 11.01
C LEU A 264 12.28 -3.64 10.59
N SER A 265 12.84 -2.59 9.97
CA SER A 265 14.26 -2.54 9.63
C SER A 265 15.14 -2.55 10.88
N ALA A 266 14.76 -1.81 11.93
CA ALA A 266 15.45 -1.80 13.21
C ALA A 266 15.41 -3.17 13.89
N ALA A 267 14.22 -3.80 13.95
CA ALA A 267 14.06 -5.15 14.50
C ALA A 267 14.89 -6.19 13.74
N LEU A 268 14.95 -6.08 12.41
CA LEU A 268 15.78 -6.94 11.56
C LEU A 268 17.27 -6.77 11.84
N LEU A 269 17.74 -5.51 11.95
CA LEU A 269 19.13 -5.21 12.27
C LEU A 269 19.51 -5.71 13.66
N ASP A 270 18.61 -5.59 14.64
CA ASP A 270 18.82 -6.12 16.00
C ASP A 270 18.96 -7.64 15.99
N LEU A 271 18.06 -8.36 15.32
CA LEU A 271 18.11 -9.82 15.21
C LEU A 271 19.42 -10.29 14.54
N ILE A 272 19.78 -9.70 13.39
CA ILE A 272 21.02 -10.03 12.67
C ILE A 272 22.24 -9.66 13.52
N GLY A 273 22.24 -8.46 14.08
CA GLY A 273 23.37 -7.94 14.89
C GLY A 273 23.66 -8.81 16.10
N ASN A 274 22.62 -9.18 16.86
CA ASN A 274 22.75 -10.04 18.02
C ASN A 274 23.23 -11.45 17.65
N SER A 275 22.74 -12.02 16.56
CA SER A 275 23.14 -13.32 16.06
C SER A 275 24.60 -13.33 15.58
N VAL A 276 25.02 -12.32 14.82
CA VAL A 276 26.41 -12.18 14.34
C VAL A 276 27.38 -11.91 15.50
N ASN A 277 26.99 -11.10 16.48
CA ASN A 277 27.79 -10.87 17.67
C ASN A 277 27.96 -12.13 18.50
N ALA A 278 26.97 -13.02 18.57
CA ALA A 278 27.12 -14.34 19.18
C ALA A 278 28.19 -15.18 18.45
N LEU A 279 28.11 -15.25 17.12
CA LEU A 279 29.12 -15.95 16.30
C LEU A 279 30.52 -15.42 16.54
N ARG A 280 30.71 -14.09 16.55
CA ARG A 280 32.00 -13.45 16.82
C ARG A 280 32.58 -13.78 18.21
N ARG A 281 31.69 -14.02 19.19
CA ARG A 281 32.05 -14.44 20.55
C ARG A 281 32.15 -15.96 20.71
N GLN A 282 32.09 -16.72 19.62
CA GLN A 282 32.09 -18.19 19.59
C GLN A 282 30.91 -18.79 20.39
N MET A 283 29.79 -18.08 20.46
CA MET A 283 28.54 -18.56 21.05
C MET A 283 27.62 -19.06 19.95
N ASP A 284 26.79 -20.05 20.27
CA ASP A 284 25.79 -20.56 19.32
C ASP A 284 24.65 -19.56 19.14
N PRO A 285 24.44 -18.96 17.95
CA PRO A 285 23.39 -17.99 17.69
C PRO A 285 21.99 -18.59 17.82
N ARG A 286 21.85 -19.92 17.70
CA ARG A 286 20.55 -20.64 17.85
C ARG A 286 19.93 -20.40 19.22
N ASN A 287 20.75 -20.26 20.27
CA ASN A 287 20.24 -19.98 21.62
C ASN A 287 19.60 -18.59 21.68
N ILE A 288 20.24 -17.55 21.13
CA ILE A 288 19.68 -16.21 21.08
C ILE A 288 18.40 -16.19 20.26
N LEU A 289 18.40 -16.81 19.09
CA LEU A 289 17.24 -16.90 18.22
C LEU A 289 16.03 -17.56 18.88
N ARG A 290 16.24 -18.57 19.73
CA ARG A 290 15.17 -19.22 20.48
C ARG A 290 14.76 -18.43 21.72
N ASP A 291 15.73 -18.00 22.53
CA ASP A 291 15.46 -17.47 23.87
C ASP A 291 15.03 -15.99 23.82
N ALA A 292 15.65 -15.17 22.98
CA ALA A 292 15.33 -13.74 22.85
C ALA A 292 14.22 -13.46 21.82
N TYR A 293 14.18 -14.21 20.71
CA TYR A 293 13.24 -13.95 19.61
C TYR A 293 12.10 -14.99 19.54
N GLY A 294 12.06 -15.98 20.44
CA GLY A 294 10.97 -16.96 20.52
C GLY A 294 10.79 -17.82 19.27
N LEU A 295 11.88 -18.04 18.50
CA LEU A 295 11.81 -18.78 17.25
C LEU A 295 11.85 -20.29 17.48
N SER A 296 11.17 -21.04 16.61
CA SER A 296 11.22 -22.50 16.65
C SER A 296 12.61 -23.01 16.29
N GLU A 297 12.93 -24.25 16.73
CA GLU A 297 14.21 -24.89 16.46
C GLU A 297 14.56 -24.93 14.95
N GLY A 298 13.61 -25.28 14.10
CA GLY A 298 13.81 -25.37 12.66
C GLY A 298 14.15 -24.01 12.02
N VAL A 299 13.46 -22.94 12.44
CA VAL A 299 13.72 -21.58 11.99
C VAL A 299 15.08 -21.11 12.47
N SER A 300 15.38 -21.29 13.77
CA SER A 300 16.67 -20.92 14.37
C SER A 300 17.86 -21.61 13.70
N ASN A 301 17.73 -22.91 13.39
CA ASN A 301 18.74 -23.69 12.69
C ASN A 301 18.99 -23.16 11.25
N THR A 302 17.93 -22.80 10.54
CA THR A 302 18.03 -22.31 9.17
C THR A 302 18.70 -20.93 9.13
N ILE A 303 18.27 -20.02 10.01
CA ILE A 303 18.83 -18.66 10.09
C ILE A 303 20.30 -18.74 10.55
N ALA A 304 20.61 -19.50 11.60
CA ALA A 304 21.98 -19.62 12.11
C ALA A 304 22.92 -20.14 11.04
N ARG A 305 22.56 -21.22 10.34
CA ARG A 305 23.35 -21.76 9.24
C ARG A 305 23.62 -20.73 8.14
N HIS A 306 22.59 -20.00 7.72
CA HIS A 306 22.74 -18.94 6.71
C HIS A 306 23.70 -17.84 7.16
N LEU A 307 23.59 -17.39 8.40
CA LEU A 307 24.50 -16.39 8.96
C LEU A 307 25.92 -16.93 9.12
N GLU A 308 26.11 -18.20 9.54
CA GLU A 308 27.40 -18.86 9.61
C GLU A 308 28.10 -18.89 8.26
N GLU A 309 27.40 -19.28 7.18
CA GLU A 309 27.93 -19.35 5.82
C GLU A 309 28.32 -17.98 5.25
N HIS A 310 27.58 -16.91 5.57
CA HIS A 310 27.80 -15.58 5.00
C HIS A 310 28.67 -14.65 5.87
N THR A 311 28.88 -14.96 7.15
CA THR A 311 29.66 -14.12 8.07
C THR A 311 31.17 -14.42 7.99
N LEU A 312 31.55 -15.58 7.43
CA LEU A 312 32.95 -15.97 7.31
C LEU A 312 33.75 -15.11 6.32
N ASP A 313 33.09 -14.36 5.41
CA ASP A 313 33.76 -13.68 4.30
C ASP A 313 33.63 -12.15 4.25
N SER A 314 33.28 -11.43 5.31
CA SER A 314 33.26 -9.93 5.30
C SER A 314 31.92 -9.22 5.55
N PHE A 315 30.99 -9.80 6.24
CA PHE A 315 29.76 -9.07 6.58
C PHE A 315 30.03 -8.01 7.65
N GLN A 316 30.04 -6.75 7.27
CA GLN A 316 29.97 -5.63 8.21
C GLN A 316 28.48 -5.43 8.54
N VAL A 317 28.10 -5.73 9.78
CA VAL A 317 26.79 -5.34 10.29
C VAL A 317 26.70 -3.81 10.20
N PRO A 318 25.72 -3.24 9.49
CA PRO A 318 25.54 -1.79 9.50
C PRO A 318 25.37 -1.30 10.93
N ASP A 319 26.07 -0.22 11.27
CA ASP A 319 25.89 0.45 12.56
C ASP A 319 24.51 1.14 12.54
N PRO A 320 23.57 0.77 13.43
CA PRO A 320 22.25 1.39 13.47
C PRO A 320 22.26 2.89 13.78
N ASN A 321 23.43 3.44 14.15
CA ASN A 321 23.63 4.86 14.46
C ASN A 321 24.42 5.63 13.37
N ARG A 322 24.62 5.02 12.21
CA ARG A 322 25.26 5.67 11.06
C ARG A 322 24.35 5.81 9.87
#